data_009741cdd5f6e0df9ae7f96215624afb
#
_entry.id   009741cdd5f6e0df9ae7f96215624afb
#
_cell.length_a   1.000
_cell.length_b   1.000
_cell.length_c   1.000
_cell.angle_alpha   90.00
_cell.angle_beta   90.00
_cell.angle_gamma   90.00
#
_symmetry.space_group_name_H-M   'P 1'
#
loop_
_entity.id
_entity.type
_entity.pdbx_description
1 polymer ?
#
loop_
_entity_poly.entity_id
_entity_poly.type
_entity_poly.pdbx_seq_one_letter_code
_entity_poly.pdbx_strand_id
1 'polypeptide(L)'
;KGQLAVTNFFNSKGDLDLALNGMYSKVASDMYANIWAGFESVMGDDISTHPAANKQGLREVDTYNVSDNNTWVTELWGARWRLVKAANFIIDNAGRTPEVSQEEKDAAIGQAYYWRAYSYFYFVMAWGEVPMVVKDEINYNMPLATVSEIYELIVSDLKKAETMVPANYTKEPYARNGVNIAVSQGAVKATLAYVYMAMAGWPLNKGTEYYQLAAAKAKEVIDASKKGTYYYKLLPDYKQVYSMEYNKNNPEVLLGVYYNLGIDALTNAPLADFLADYAYGGGGWGDTNGEIKFWYDFPEGSRKDASYFPKIILKNETKLRDWWEDPNPE
;
A
#
# COMPACT_ATOMS: atom_id res chain seq x y z
N LYS A 1 -30.88 18.60 -5.13
CA LYS A 1 -30.24 17.56 -4.30
C LYS A 1 -29.13 18.27 -3.53
N GLY A 2 -29.32 18.43 -2.21
CA GLY A 2 -28.44 19.23 -1.38
C GLY A 2 -27.05 18.59 -1.29
N GLN A 3 -25.99 19.37 -1.48
CA GLN A 3 -24.65 18.99 -1.04
C GLN A 3 -24.67 18.88 0.48
N LEU A 4 -24.17 17.80 1.04
CA LEU A 4 -23.93 17.67 2.48
C LEU A 4 -22.90 18.73 2.88
N ALA A 5 -23.35 19.77 3.59
CA ALA A 5 -22.42 20.76 4.13
C ALA A 5 -21.61 20.11 5.26
N VAL A 6 -20.33 20.42 5.36
CA VAL A 6 -19.42 19.92 6.43
C VAL A 6 -20.02 20.17 7.83
N THR A 7 -20.76 21.27 8.00
CA THR A 7 -21.47 21.62 9.24
C THR A 7 -22.57 20.64 9.65
N ASN A 8 -23.13 19.90 8.69
CA ASN A 8 -24.22 18.94 8.88
C ASN A 8 -23.76 17.48 8.77
N PHE A 9 -22.47 17.22 8.84
CA PHE A 9 -21.86 15.90 8.87
C PHE A 9 -21.20 15.66 10.23
N PHE A 10 -20.93 14.44 10.61
CA PHE A 10 -20.46 14.02 11.94
C PHE A 10 -21.49 14.28 13.07
N ASN A 11 -22.76 14.11 12.79
CA ASN A 11 -23.84 14.20 13.77
C ASN A 11 -24.26 12.85 14.37
N SER A 12 -23.71 11.77 13.86
CA SER A 12 -24.02 10.41 14.30
C SER A 12 -22.83 9.47 14.11
N LYS A 13 -22.87 8.30 14.78
CA LYS A 13 -21.93 7.21 14.50
C LYS A 13 -21.94 6.79 13.01
N GLY A 14 -23.12 6.79 12.39
CA GLY A 14 -23.26 6.48 10.97
C GLY A 14 -22.46 7.43 10.06
N ASP A 15 -22.39 8.71 10.41
CA ASP A 15 -21.57 9.69 9.66
C ASP A 15 -20.09 9.41 9.82
N LEU A 16 -19.64 9.04 11.04
CA LEU A 16 -18.26 8.67 11.30
C LEU A 16 -17.87 7.42 10.49
N ASP A 17 -18.70 6.41 10.47
CA ASP A 17 -18.51 5.18 9.71
C ASP A 17 -18.49 5.46 8.19
N LEU A 18 -19.36 6.36 7.70
CA LEU A 18 -19.36 6.80 6.30
C LEU A 18 -18.09 7.56 5.93
N ALA A 19 -17.57 8.42 6.81
CA ALA A 19 -16.32 9.12 6.58
C ALA A 19 -15.14 8.14 6.47
N LEU A 20 -15.06 7.17 7.38
CA LEU A 20 -14.06 6.11 7.35
C LEU A 20 -14.16 5.28 6.06
N ASN A 21 -15.34 4.83 5.69
CA ASN A 21 -15.56 4.07 4.46
C ASN A 21 -15.18 4.90 3.23
N GLY A 22 -15.51 6.20 3.24
CA GLY A 22 -15.10 7.14 2.20
C GLY A 22 -13.58 7.27 2.08
N MET A 23 -12.86 7.34 3.20
CA MET A 23 -11.39 7.34 3.22
C MET A 23 -10.82 6.01 2.69
N TYR A 24 -11.32 4.86 3.13
CA TYR A 24 -10.86 3.57 2.63
C TYR A 24 -11.17 3.36 1.14
N SER A 25 -12.24 3.94 0.61
CA SER A 25 -12.45 4.02 -0.84
C SER A 25 -11.33 4.80 -1.56
N LYS A 26 -10.76 5.84 -0.93
CA LYS A 26 -9.59 6.55 -1.48
C LYS A 26 -8.31 5.75 -1.32
N VAL A 27 -8.16 4.98 -0.24
CA VAL A 27 -7.07 4.01 -0.09
C VAL A 27 -7.08 3.01 -1.25
N ALA A 28 -8.21 2.40 -1.54
CA ALA A 28 -8.33 1.45 -2.66
C ALA A 28 -7.97 2.11 -4.01
N SER A 29 -8.40 3.35 -4.24
CA SER A 29 -8.06 4.10 -5.46
C SER A 29 -6.57 4.45 -5.53
N ASP A 30 -5.94 4.81 -4.42
CA ASP A 30 -4.50 5.09 -4.34
C ASP A 30 -3.68 3.83 -4.60
N MET A 31 -4.05 2.69 -3.99
CA MET A 31 -3.39 1.41 -4.21
C MET A 31 -3.48 0.97 -5.68
N TYR A 32 -4.65 1.11 -6.30
CA TYR A 32 -4.83 0.83 -7.72
C TYR A 32 -3.92 1.71 -8.60
N ALA A 33 -3.94 3.02 -8.37
CA ALA A 33 -3.12 3.96 -9.12
C ALA A 33 -1.61 3.73 -8.90
N ASN A 34 -1.20 3.36 -7.68
CA ASN A 34 0.20 3.09 -7.33
C ASN A 34 0.78 1.90 -8.11
N ILE A 35 0.00 0.83 -8.26
CA ILE A 35 0.42 -0.35 -9.04
C ILE A 35 0.65 0.04 -10.50
N TRP A 36 -0.28 0.76 -11.12
CA TRP A 36 -0.16 1.18 -12.51
C TRP A 36 0.87 2.29 -12.75
N ALA A 37 1.17 3.11 -11.75
CA ALA A 37 2.27 4.06 -11.82
C ALA A 37 3.64 3.38 -11.84
N GLY A 38 3.73 2.15 -11.35
CA GLY A 38 4.91 1.31 -11.49
C GLY A 38 6.06 1.58 -10.51
N PHE A 39 5.98 2.61 -9.67
CA PHE A 39 7.08 2.99 -8.77
C PHE A 39 7.50 1.89 -7.78
N GLU A 40 6.58 1.02 -7.39
CA GLU A 40 6.87 -0.09 -6.48
C GLU A 40 6.94 -1.45 -7.20
N SER A 41 6.57 -1.51 -8.46
CA SER A 41 6.41 -2.78 -9.18
C SER A 41 7.43 -3.00 -10.29
N VAL A 42 7.92 -1.95 -10.97
CA VAL A 42 8.79 -2.11 -12.15
C VAL A 42 10.11 -1.32 -12.10
N MET A 43 10.40 -0.63 -11.00
CA MET A 43 11.68 0.12 -10.88
C MET A 43 12.88 -0.75 -10.44
N GLY A 44 12.69 -2.05 -10.24
CA GLY A 44 13.76 -2.96 -9.88
C GLY A 44 14.48 -3.55 -11.10
N ASP A 45 15.70 -4.05 -10.89
CA ASP A 45 16.47 -4.77 -11.92
C ASP A 45 16.02 -6.23 -12.09
N ASP A 46 14.97 -6.65 -11.41
CA ASP A 46 14.44 -8.00 -11.37
C ASP A 46 13.24 -8.22 -12.29
N ILE A 47 12.67 -7.13 -12.80
CA ILE A 47 11.48 -7.13 -13.66
C ILE A 47 11.70 -6.20 -14.84
N SER A 48 11.13 -6.54 -15.99
CA SER A 48 10.99 -5.66 -17.14
C SER A 48 9.55 -5.58 -17.63
N THR A 49 9.20 -4.49 -18.27
CA THR A 49 7.84 -4.22 -18.74
C THR A 49 7.66 -4.75 -20.16
N HIS A 50 6.52 -5.38 -20.43
CA HIS A 50 6.14 -5.84 -21.76
C HIS A 50 6.21 -4.70 -22.81
N PRO A 51 6.75 -4.94 -24.04
CA PRO A 51 7.00 -3.90 -25.03
C PRO A 51 5.74 -3.36 -25.75
N ALA A 52 4.54 -3.86 -25.45
CA ALA A 52 3.30 -3.41 -26.10
C ALA A 52 3.05 -1.91 -25.89
N ALA A 53 2.40 -1.27 -26.89
CA ALA A 53 2.17 0.17 -26.91
C ALA A 53 1.29 0.65 -25.76
N ASN A 54 0.34 -0.16 -25.29
CA ASN A 54 -0.54 0.17 -24.16
C ASN A 54 0.18 0.06 -22.80
N LYS A 55 1.46 -0.36 -22.76
CA LYS A 55 2.29 -0.45 -21.56
C LYS A 55 3.34 0.67 -21.49
N GLN A 56 3.26 1.67 -22.38
CA GLN A 56 4.23 2.77 -22.45
C GLN A 56 4.43 3.44 -21.08
N GLY A 57 3.35 3.71 -20.34
CA GLY A 57 3.45 4.37 -19.03
C GLY A 57 4.28 3.58 -18.00
N LEU A 58 4.16 2.25 -17.97
CA LEU A 58 5.00 1.39 -17.13
C LEU A 58 6.46 1.38 -17.60
N ARG A 59 6.69 1.28 -18.93
CA ARG A 59 8.06 1.30 -19.48
C ARG A 59 8.80 2.60 -19.22
N GLU A 60 8.10 3.73 -19.22
CA GLU A 60 8.73 5.00 -18.87
C GLU A 60 9.30 4.98 -17.45
N VAL A 61 8.59 4.33 -16.52
CA VAL A 61 9.05 4.16 -15.14
C VAL A 61 10.16 3.13 -15.04
N ASP A 62 9.99 1.97 -15.67
CA ASP A 62 10.98 0.89 -15.76
C ASP A 62 12.33 1.37 -16.32
N THR A 63 12.29 2.19 -17.37
CA THR A 63 13.49 2.75 -18.00
C THR A 63 13.97 4.09 -17.41
N TYR A 64 13.39 4.52 -16.27
CA TYR A 64 13.71 5.80 -15.61
C TYR A 64 13.60 7.02 -16.53
N ASN A 65 12.65 7.00 -17.47
CA ASN A 65 12.43 8.05 -18.45
C ASN A 65 10.96 8.49 -18.48
N VAL A 66 10.45 8.88 -17.32
CA VAL A 66 9.05 9.28 -17.12
C VAL A 66 8.77 10.60 -17.82
N SER A 67 7.79 10.61 -18.73
CA SER A 67 7.33 11.82 -19.43
C SER A 67 6.29 12.60 -18.64
N ASP A 68 6.19 13.91 -18.90
CA ASP A 68 5.15 14.77 -18.32
C ASP A 68 3.72 14.35 -18.70
N ASN A 69 3.59 13.52 -19.73
CA ASN A 69 2.31 12.99 -20.21
C ASN A 69 1.97 11.62 -19.66
N ASN A 70 2.76 11.09 -18.72
CA ASN A 70 2.48 9.80 -18.10
C ASN A 70 1.18 9.86 -17.27
N THR A 71 0.11 9.29 -17.82
CA THR A 71 -1.22 9.35 -17.23
C THR A 71 -1.32 8.58 -15.91
N TRP A 72 -0.56 7.50 -15.73
CA TRP A 72 -0.56 6.69 -14.51
C TRP A 72 0.09 7.41 -13.35
N VAL A 73 1.22 8.08 -13.59
CA VAL A 73 1.90 8.91 -12.57
C VAL A 73 1.02 10.10 -12.18
N THR A 74 0.34 10.72 -13.16
CA THR A 74 -0.62 11.81 -12.90
C THR A 74 -1.83 11.33 -12.09
N GLU A 75 -2.37 10.15 -12.40
CA GLU A 75 -3.49 9.57 -11.64
C GLU A 75 -3.08 9.24 -10.21
N LEU A 76 -1.89 8.66 -10.00
CA LEU A 76 -1.37 8.41 -8.66
C LEU A 76 -1.23 9.68 -7.84
N TRP A 77 -0.68 10.75 -8.43
CA TRP A 77 -0.61 12.06 -7.78
C TRP A 77 -1.98 12.53 -7.30
N GLY A 78 -2.97 12.50 -8.20
CA GLY A 78 -4.34 12.89 -7.87
C GLY A 78 -5.01 11.98 -6.84
N ALA A 79 -4.84 10.67 -6.94
CA ALA A 79 -5.40 9.69 -6.00
C ALA A 79 -4.87 9.91 -4.59
N ARG A 80 -3.57 10.14 -4.46
CA ARG A 80 -2.88 10.36 -3.19
C ARG A 80 -3.33 11.66 -2.51
N TRP A 81 -3.52 12.75 -3.26
CA TRP A 81 -4.09 13.98 -2.72
C TRP A 81 -5.55 13.82 -2.28
N ARG A 82 -6.35 13.03 -3.01
CA ARG A 82 -7.72 12.70 -2.58
C ARG A 82 -7.72 11.94 -1.25
N LEU A 83 -6.73 11.06 -1.01
CA LEU A 83 -6.57 10.35 0.27
C LEU A 83 -6.16 11.29 1.40
N VAL A 84 -5.18 12.18 1.18
CA VAL A 84 -4.78 13.22 2.16
C VAL A 84 -5.98 14.09 2.55
N LYS A 85 -6.79 14.52 1.57
CA LYS A 85 -8.00 15.30 1.83
C LYS A 85 -9.00 14.54 2.69
N ALA A 86 -9.26 13.27 2.38
CA ALA A 86 -10.18 12.44 3.16
C ALA A 86 -9.66 12.20 4.59
N ALA A 87 -8.35 12.05 4.77
CA ALA A 87 -7.74 11.94 6.09
C ALA A 87 -7.87 13.24 6.90
N ASN A 88 -7.55 14.40 6.29
CA ASN A 88 -7.71 15.71 6.94
C ASN A 88 -9.17 15.94 7.37
N PHE A 89 -10.14 15.60 6.53
CA PHE A 89 -11.56 15.72 6.85
C PHE A 89 -11.95 14.97 8.13
N ILE A 90 -11.43 13.76 8.32
CA ILE A 90 -11.67 12.97 9.55
C ILE A 90 -10.92 13.58 10.74
N ILE A 91 -9.63 13.92 10.58
CA ILE A 91 -8.79 14.49 11.65
C ILE A 91 -9.43 15.77 12.22
N ASP A 92 -9.90 16.65 11.35
CA ASP A 92 -10.44 17.95 11.76
C ASP A 92 -11.85 17.86 12.36
N ASN A 93 -12.62 16.79 12.04
CA ASN A 93 -14.05 16.81 12.32
C ASN A 93 -14.57 15.65 13.19
N ALA A 94 -13.92 14.47 13.19
CA ALA A 94 -14.46 13.28 13.86
C ALA A 94 -14.63 13.45 15.38
N GLY A 95 -13.81 14.28 16.01
CA GLY A 95 -13.85 14.54 17.44
C GLY A 95 -15.18 15.14 17.94
N ARG A 96 -15.92 15.81 17.06
CA ARG A 96 -17.20 16.45 17.41
C ARG A 96 -18.43 15.53 17.32
N THR A 97 -18.28 14.29 16.82
CA THR A 97 -19.40 13.36 16.65
C THR A 97 -20.07 13.07 18.00
N PRO A 98 -21.34 13.38 18.20
CA PRO A 98 -22.04 13.11 19.46
C PRO A 98 -22.30 11.61 19.63
N GLU A 99 -22.53 11.17 20.87
CA GLU A 99 -22.97 9.81 21.22
C GLU A 99 -22.03 8.67 20.73
N VAL A 100 -20.78 9.02 20.40
CA VAL A 100 -19.71 8.09 20.06
C VAL A 100 -18.64 8.17 21.14
N SER A 101 -18.15 7.02 21.61
CA SER A 101 -17.11 6.98 22.65
C SER A 101 -15.83 7.66 22.17
N GLN A 102 -15.06 8.20 23.13
CA GLN A 102 -13.77 8.83 22.78
C GLN A 102 -12.83 7.82 22.13
N GLU A 103 -12.86 6.58 22.57
CA GLU A 103 -12.07 5.49 22.03
C GLU A 103 -12.38 5.20 20.56
N GLU A 104 -13.67 5.21 20.15
CA GLU A 104 -14.06 5.04 18.75
C GLU A 104 -13.63 6.25 17.89
N LYS A 105 -13.75 7.47 18.43
CA LYS A 105 -13.28 8.69 17.75
C LYS A 105 -11.77 8.62 17.55
N ASP A 106 -11.03 8.26 18.59
CA ASP A 106 -9.58 8.14 18.55
C ASP A 106 -9.16 7.09 17.52
N ALA A 107 -9.82 5.93 17.48
CA ALA A 107 -9.53 4.91 16.48
C ALA A 107 -9.78 5.39 15.04
N ALA A 108 -10.82 6.19 14.81
CA ALA A 108 -11.08 6.78 13.49
C ALA A 108 -10.03 7.82 13.12
N ILE A 109 -9.70 8.73 14.03
CA ILE A 109 -8.70 9.78 13.85
C ILE A 109 -7.30 9.17 13.67
N GLY A 110 -6.97 8.15 14.45
CA GLY A 110 -5.69 7.44 14.36
C GLY A 110 -5.49 6.77 13.01
N GLN A 111 -6.53 6.15 12.44
CA GLN A 111 -6.48 5.61 11.08
C GLN A 111 -6.25 6.72 10.04
N ALA A 112 -6.90 7.87 10.21
CA ALA A 112 -6.71 9.01 9.31
C ALA A 112 -5.28 9.59 9.40
N TYR A 113 -4.71 9.71 10.59
CA TYR A 113 -3.29 10.07 10.77
C TYR A 113 -2.36 9.08 10.06
N TYR A 114 -2.61 7.79 10.18
CA TYR A 114 -1.81 6.77 9.49
C TYR A 114 -1.85 6.95 7.97
N TRP A 115 -3.04 7.08 7.37
CA TRP A 115 -3.16 7.19 5.93
C TRP A 115 -2.64 8.52 5.39
N ARG A 116 -2.69 9.60 6.17
CA ARG A 116 -2.02 10.84 5.81
C ARG A 116 -0.49 10.68 5.82
N ALA A 117 0.05 10.10 6.88
CA ALA A 117 1.47 9.81 6.98
C ALA A 117 1.96 8.87 5.85
N TYR A 118 1.21 7.82 5.56
CA TYR A 118 1.46 6.92 4.43
C TYR A 118 1.53 7.69 3.11
N SER A 119 0.55 8.53 2.83
CA SER A 119 0.52 9.33 1.60
C SER A 119 1.74 10.24 1.49
N TYR A 120 2.12 10.94 2.56
CA TYR A 120 3.30 11.81 2.57
C TYR A 120 4.60 11.02 2.45
N PHE A 121 4.69 9.83 3.04
CA PHE A 121 5.87 8.99 2.91
C PHE A 121 6.12 8.58 1.46
N TYR A 122 5.08 8.19 0.75
CA TYR A 122 5.21 7.87 -0.66
C TYR A 122 5.34 9.10 -1.57
N PHE A 123 4.78 10.24 -1.18
CA PHE A 123 5.04 11.50 -1.88
C PHE A 123 6.51 11.87 -1.82
N VAL A 124 7.11 11.86 -0.63
CA VAL A 124 8.51 12.28 -0.46
C VAL A 124 9.48 11.31 -1.14
N MET A 125 9.16 10.02 -1.19
CA MET A 125 10.00 9.03 -1.90
C MET A 125 9.94 9.20 -3.42
N ALA A 126 8.77 9.53 -3.99
CA ALA A 126 8.59 9.61 -5.43
C ALA A 126 8.85 11.01 -6.01
N TRP A 127 8.48 12.08 -5.30
CA TRP A 127 8.56 13.46 -5.79
C TRP A 127 9.46 14.39 -4.97
N GLY A 128 9.96 13.93 -3.81
CA GLY A 128 10.76 14.78 -2.93
C GLY A 128 9.92 15.84 -2.23
N GLU A 129 10.20 17.12 -2.49
CA GLU A 129 9.47 18.26 -1.91
C GLU A 129 8.06 18.37 -2.50
N VAL A 130 7.06 18.42 -1.63
CA VAL A 130 5.64 18.58 -2.01
C VAL A 130 4.94 19.57 -1.05
N PRO A 131 3.80 20.18 -1.42
CA PRO A 131 3.02 20.99 -0.51
C PRO A 131 2.58 20.23 0.74
N MET A 132 2.60 20.84 1.92
CA MET A 132 2.21 20.19 3.17
C MET A 132 0.80 20.61 3.61
N VAL A 133 -0.22 19.90 3.10
CA VAL A 133 -1.65 20.15 3.36
C VAL A 133 -2.10 19.34 4.57
N VAL A 134 -2.24 19.99 5.74
CA VAL A 134 -2.57 19.34 7.02
C VAL A 134 -3.97 19.64 7.54
N LYS A 135 -4.77 20.39 6.78
CA LYS A 135 -6.16 20.76 7.09
C LYS A 135 -7.05 20.52 5.90
N ASP A 136 -8.35 20.37 6.14
CA ASP A 136 -9.39 20.29 5.09
C ASP A 136 -9.70 21.68 4.51
N GLU A 137 -8.68 22.35 3.97
CA GLU A 137 -8.80 23.65 3.29
C GLU A 137 -8.07 23.64 1.95
N ILE A 138 -8.53 24.46 1.02
CA ILE A 138 -7.93 24.58 -0.30
C ILE A 138 -7.06 25.84 -0.34
N ASN A 139 -5.75 25.66 -0.55
CA ASN A 139 -4.79 26.73 -0.79
C ASN A 139 -3.91 26.38 -2.00
N TYR A 140 -4.21 26.99 -3.15
CA TYR A 140 -3.45 26.76 -4.38
C TYR A 140 -2.06 27.39 -4.40
N ASN A 141 -1.76 28.29 -3.44
CA ASN A 141 -0.48 29.00 -3.34
C ASN A 141 0.41 28.42 -2.21
N MET A 142 0.14 27.19 -1.78
CA MET A 142 0.94 26.55 -0.73
C MET A 142 2.35 26.27 -1.23
N PRO A 143 3.40 26.71 -0.51
CA PRO A 143 4.77 26.42 -0.90
C PRO A 143 5.09 24.93 -0.74
N LEU A 144 6.14 24.48 -1.42
CA LEU A 144 6.70 23.17 -1.19
C LEU A 144 7.34 23.13 0.21
N ALA A 145 7.10 22.06 0.94
CA ALA A 145 7.80 21.76 2.18
C ALA A 145 9.07 20.98 1.87
N THR A 146 10.09 21.19 2.67
CA THR A 146 11.34 20.46 2.56
C THR A 146 11.16 18.98 2.91
N VAL A 147 12.01 18.12 2.38
CA VAL A 147 12.02 16.69 2.70
C VAL A 147 12.06 16.46 4.22
N SER A 148 12.83 17.25 4.97
CA SER A 148 12.90 17.14 6.44
C SER A 148 11.58 17.44 7.13
N GLU A 149 10.90 18.54 6.76
CA GLU A 149 9.60 18.91 7.32
C GLU A 149 8.52 17.85 7.02
N ILE A 150 8.56 17.27 5.81
CA ILE A 150 7.64 16.20 5.43
C ILE A 150 7.86 14.96 6.31
N TYR A 151 9.11 14.53 6.53
CA TYR A 151 9.40 13.40 7.42
C TYR A 151 9.03 13.68 8.87
N GLU A 152 9.17 14.91 9.35
CA GLU A 152 8.71 15.33 10.68
C GLU A 152 7.19 15.19 10.83
N LEU A 153 6.42 15.61 9.81
CA LEU A 153 4.98 15.39 9.76
C LEU A 153 4.64 13.88 9.79
N ILE A 154 5.30 13.08 8.95
CA ILE A 154 5.09 11.62 8.87
C ILE A 154 5.30 10.98 10.25
N VAL A 155 6.41 11.25 10.90
CA VAL A 155 6.73 10.70 12.22
C VAL A 155 5.73 11.17 13.28
N SER A 156 5.36 12.46 13.25
CA SER A 156 4.36 13.03 14.17
C SER A 156 3.00 12.32 14.02
N ASP A 157 2.53 12.15 12.80
CA ASP A 157 1.25 11.52 12.51
C ASP A 157 1.26 10.04 12.87
N LEU A 158 2.33 9.30 12.55
CA LEU A 158 2.45 7.89 12.94
C LEU A 158 2.50 7.71 14.47
N LYS A 159 3.18 8.59 15.20
CA LYS A 159 3.20 8.55 16.68
C LYS A 159 1.81 8.80 17.28
N LYS A 160 1.03 9.72 16.71
CA LYS A 160 -0.37 9.92 17.12
C LYS A 160 -1.21 8.68 16.80
N ALA A 161 -1.11 8.18 15.57
CA ALA A 161 -1.82 6.97 15.17
C ALA A 161 -1.52 5.78 16.09
N GLU A 162 -0.25 5.57 16.47
CA GLU A 162 0.18 4.48 17.35
C GLU A 162 -0.56 4.46 18.69
N THR A 163 -0.87 5.64 19.25
CA THR A 163 -1.58 5.74 20.54
C THR A 163 -3.10 5.68 20.42
N MET A 164 -3.64 5.90 19.22
CA MET A 164 -5.08 6.06 18.99
C MET A 164 -5.75 4.81 18.41
N VAL A 165 -5.01 4.00 17.63
CA VAL A 165 -5.59 2.80 17.01
C VAL A 165 -5.51 1.59 17.93
N PRO A 166 -6.47 0.64 17.85
CA PRO A 166 -6.45 -0.58 18.64
C PRO A 166 -5.32 -1.53 18.21
N ALA A 167 -4.94 -2.44 19.09
CA ALA A 167 -3.98 -3.50 18.80
C ALA A 167 -4.46 -4.44 17.67
N ASN A 168 -5.77 -4.69 17.61
CA ASN A 168 -6.42 -5.51 16.59
C ASN A 168 -7.92 -5.18 16.52
N TYR A 169 -8.61 -5.73 15.53
CA TYR A 169 -10.03 -5.48 15.24
C TYR A 169 -10.91 -6.73 15.49
N THR A 170 -10.61 -7.49 16.50
CA THR A 170 -11.34 -8.73 16.82
C THR A 170 -12.47 -8.55 17.83
N LYS A 171 -12.51 -7.41 18.55
CA LYS A 171 -13.49 -7.13 19.62
C LYS A 171 -14.28 -5.88 19.29
N GLU A 172 -15.55 -5.86 19.77
CA GLU A 172 -16.34 -4.64 19.77
C GLU A 172 -15.69 -3.54 20.63
N PRO A 173 -15.84 -2.25 20.28
CA PRO A 173 -16.66 -1.72 19.17
C PRO A 173 -15.96 -1.76 17.80
N TYR A 174 -14.74 -2.30 17.69
CA TYR A 174 -13.92 -2.23 16.48
C TYR A 174 -13.98 -3.47 15.61
N ALA A 175 -14.73 -4.50 16.00
CA ALA A 175 -14.76 -5.78 15.31
C ALA A 175 -14.94 -5.63 13.79
N ARG A 176 -14.11 -6.30 13.03
CA ARG A 176 -14.14 -6.37 11.57
C ARG A 176 -14.04 -7.81 11.11
N ASN A 177 -14.66 -8.10 9.98
CA ASN A 177 -14.60 -9.43 9.39
C ASN A 177 -13.30 -9.57 8.57
N GLY A 178 -12.28 -10.10 9.18
CA GLY A 178 -10.96 -10.33 8.61
C GLY A 178 -9.84 -9.87 9.55
N VAL A 179 -8.65 -10.40 9.32
CA VAL A 179 -7.44 -10.04 10.08
C VAL A 179 -6.65 -9.00 9.29
N ASN A 180 -6.12 -8.00 9.97
CA ASN A 180 -5.23 -6.99 9.37
C ASN A 180 -5.85 -6.17 8.21
N ILE A 181 -7.16 -5.96 8.23
CA ILE A 181 -7.90 -5.21 7.20
C ILE A 181 -8.13 -3.74 7.55
N ALA A 182 -7.71 -3.32 8.72
CA ALA A 182 -7.74 -1.92 9.16
C ALA A 182 -6.45 -1.58 9.91
N VAL A 183 -6.14 -0.29 9.99
CA VAL A 183 -4.90 0.19 10.59
C VAL A 183 -4.84 -0.17 12.07
N SER A 184 -4.01 -1.12 12.43
CA SER A 184 -3.76 -1.56 13.80
C SER A 184 -2.47 -0.94 14.35
N GLN A 185 -2.32 -0.97 15.67
CA GLN A 185 -1.11 -0.48 16.34
C GLN A 185 0.16 -1.17 15.81
N GLY A 186 0.09 -2.47 15.52
CA GLY A 186 1.21 -3.22 14.95
C GLY A 186 1.59 -2.75 13.55
N ALA A 187 0.60 -2.46 12.69
CA ALA A 187 0.84 -1.90 11.36
C ALA A 187 1.49 -0.51 11.45
N VAL A 188 1.00 0.37 12.35
CA VAL A 188 1.59 1.69 12.57
C VAL A 188 3.05 1.59 13.03
N LYS A 189 3.35 0.72 13.99
CA LYS A 189 4.72 0.51 14.50
C LYS A 189 5.67 -0.01 13.41
N ALA A 190 5.20 -0.96 12.60
CA ALA A 190 6.00 -1.49 11.49
C ALA A 190 6.28 -0.41 10.43
N THR A 191 5.28 0.40 10.09
CA THR A 191 5.47 1.53 9.17
C THR A 191 6.42 2.56 9.76
N LEU A 192 6.32 2.87 11.06
CA LEU A 192 7.23 3.80 11.73
C LEU A 192 8.69 3.28 11.73
N ALA A 193 8.88 1.97 11.90
CA ALA A 193 10.20 1.35 11.76
C ALA A 193 10.76 1.54 10.36
N TYR A 194 9.94 1.35 9.32
CA TYR A 194 10.35 1.56 7.94
C TYR A 194 10.68 3.03 7.65
N VAL A 195 9.87 3.97 8.14
CA VAL A 195 10.13 5.41 8.03
C VAL A 195 11.46 5.80 8.70
N TYR A 196 11.73 5.31 9.90
CA TYR A 196 13.02 5.57 10.56
C TYR A 196 14.20 4.99 9.78
N MET A 197 14.05 3.80 9.20
CA MET A 197 15.08 3.21 8.33
C MET A 197 15.33 4.07 7.09
N ALA A 198 14.28 4.60 6.46
CA ALA A 198 14.41 5.52 5.33
C ALA A 198 15.10 6.84 5.73
N MET A 199 14.76 7.42 6.89
CA MET A 199 15.39 8.64 7.41
C MET A 199 16.88 8.43 7.76
N ALA A 200 17.28 7.22 8.15
CA ALA A 200 18.66 6.89 8.43
C ALA A 200 19.56 6.97 7.19
N GLY A 201 19.01 6.62 6.02
CA GLY A 201 19.67 6.68 4.72
C GLY A 201 19.47 8.00 3.97
N TRP A 202 19.82 7.96 2.68
CA TRP A 202 19.60 9.09 1.78
C TRP A 202 18.10 9.40 1.61
N PRO A 203 17.66 10.68 1.47
CA PRO A 203 18.51 11.89 1.40
C PRO A 203 18.84 12.50 2.77
N LEU A 204 18.15 12.13 3.86
CA LEU A 204 18.31 12.77 5.17
C LEU A 204 19.59 12.36 5.90
N ASN A 205 20.10 11.16 5.65
CA ASN A 205 21.34 10.63 6.23
C ASN A 205 21.46 10.79 7.75
N LYS A 206 20.35 10.54 8.47
CA LYS A 206 20.32 10.63 9.95
C LYS A 206 21.18 9.54 10.63
N GLY A 207 21.62 8.51 9.89
CA GLY A 207 22.62 7.55 10.32
C GLY A 207 22.19 6.61 11.42
N THR A 208 23.17 6.18 12.23
CA THR A 208 23.04 5.07 13.18
C THR A 208 21.91 5.26 14.20
N GLU A 209 21.67 6.46 14.69
CA GLU A 209 20.59 6.74 15.65
C GLU A 209 19.22 6.30 15.08
N TYR A 210 18.94 6.62 13.83
CA TYR A 210 17.67 6.29 13.20
C TYR A 210 17.56 4.81 12.82
N TYR A 211 18.67 4.15 12.50
CA TYR A 211 18.69 2.68 12.39
C TYR A 211 18.38 1.99 13.73
N GLN A 212 18.85 2.54 14.84
CA GLN A 212 18.53 2.04 16.18
C GLN A 212 17.04 2.25 16.52
N LEU A 213 16.47 3.41 16.18
CA LEU A 213 15.03 3.68 16.33
C LEU A 213 14.18 2.69 15.49
N ALA A 214 14.58 2.45 14.25
CA ALA A 214 13.92 1.48 13.37
C ALA A 214 13.96 0.06 13.97
N ALA A 215 15.12 -0.39 14.42
CA ALA A 215 15.30 -1.70 15.04
C ALA A 215 14.48 -1.85 16.33
N ALA A 216 14.43 -0.80 17.17
CA ALA A 216 13.63 -0.79 18.40
C ALA A 216 12.13 -0.92 18.08
N LYS A 217 11.60 -0.16 17.11
CA LYS A 217 10.19 -0.26 16.70
C LYS A 217 9.84 -1.62 16.10
N ALA A 218 10.68 -2.16 15.22
CA ALA A 218 10.49 -3.49 14.66
C ALA A 218 10.48 -4.57 15.77
N LYS A 219 11.37 -4.43 16.76
CA LYS A 219 11.40 -5.33 17.91
C LYS A 219 10.12 -5.29 18.74
N GLU A 220 9.51 -4.12 18.93
CA GLU A 220 8.22 -3.99 19.61
C GLU A 220 7.14 -4.84 18.91
N VAL A 221 7.08 -4.81 17.57
CA VAL A 221 6.13 -5.61 16.79
C VAL A 221 6.38 -7.10 16.95
N ILE A 222 7.64 -7.52 16.82
CA ILE A 222 8.05 -8.92 16.96
C ILE A 222 7.73 -9.46 18.36
N ASP A 223 8.07 -8.71 19.41
CA ASP A 223 7.86 -9.14 20.79
C ASP A 223 6.35 -9.20 21.14
N ALA A 224 5.55 -8.25 20.65
CA ALA A 224 4.10 -8.25 20.83
C ALA A 224 3.42 -9.41 20.05
N SER A 225 3.93 -9.74 18.87
CA SER A 225 3.45 -10.88 18.08
C SER A 225 3.77 -12.21 18.78
N LYS A 226 4.98 -12.37 19.33
CA LYS A 226 5.35 -13.55 20.12
C LYS A 226 4.50 -13.73 21.38
N LYS A 227 4.02 -12.63 21.97
CA LYS A 227 3.09 -12.63 23.12
C LYS A 227 1.63 -12.85 22.75
N GLY A 228 1.31 -12.92 21.45
CA GLY A 228 -0.07 -13.05 20.95
C GLY A 228 -0.90 -11.77 21.02
N THR A 229 -0.28 -10.61 21.24
CA THR A 229 -0.97 -9.30 21.19
C THR A 229 -1.33 -8.93 19.75
N TYR A 230 -0.44 -9.22 18.80
CA TYR A 230 -0.66 -9.08 17.37
C TYR A 230 -0.75 -10.45 16.69
N TYR A 231 -1.48 -10.53 15.57
CA TYR A 231 -1.68 -11.78 14.82
C TYR A 231 -0.65 -11.98 13.70
N TYR A 232 0.57 -11.45 13.88
CA TYR A 232 1.62 -11.56 12.87
C TYR A 232 2.51 -12.77 13.12
N LYS A 233 2.75 -13.53 12.10
CA LYS A 233 3.72 -14.62 12.07
C LYS A 233 4.13 -14.95 10.65
N LEU A 234 5.33 -15.46 10.46
CA LEU A 234 5.77 -16.01 9.19
C LEU A 234 5.05 -17.33 8.91
N LEU A 235 4.65 -17.53 7.67
CA LEU A 235 4.12 -18.81 7.18
C LEU A 235 5.28 -19.79 6.96
N PRO A 236 5.02 -21.11 7.11
CA PRO A 236 6.07 -22.12 6.94
C PRO A 236 6.63 -22.21 5.51
N ASP A 237 5.80 -21.92 4.52
CA ASP A 237 6.14 -21.96 3.10
C ASP A 237 5.82 -20.61 2.45
N TYR A 238 6.79 -20.05 1.75
CA TYR A 238 6.66 -18.76 1.06
C TYR A 238 5.51 -18.75 0.04
N LYS A 239 5.22 -19.87 -0.63
CA LYS A 239 4.07 -19.99 -1.55
C LYS A 239 2.73 -19.70 -0.89
N GLN A 240 2.60 -19.98 0.40
CA GLN A 240 1.35 -19.76 1.14
C GLN A 240 0.99 -18.28 1.26
N VAL A 241 1.97 -17.36 1.22
CA VAL A 241 1.74 -15.91 1.29
C VAL A 241 0.76 -15.45 0.20
N TYR A 242 0.81 -16.07 -0.96
CA TYR A 242 -0.01 -15.73 -2.12
C TYR A 242 -1.11 -16.75 -2.41
N SER A 243 -1.36 -17.69 -1.50
CA SER A 243 -2.39 -18.71 -1.70
C SER A 243 -3.79 -18.20 -1.37
N MET A 244 -4.81 -18.74 -2.06
CA MET A 244 -6.21 -18.43 -1.80
C MET A 244 -6.65 -18.81 -0.37
N GLU A 245 -6.00 -19.78 0.26
CA GLU A 245 -6.25 -20.20 1.64
C GLU A 245 -6.06 -19.04 2.63
N TYR A 246 -5.03 -18.22 2.40
CA TYR A 246 -4.69 -17.10 3.28
C TYR A 246 -5.20 -15.75 2.78
N ASN A 247 -6.03 -15.70 1.76
CA ASN A 247 -6.46 -14.46 1.13
C ASN A 247 -7.02 -13.41 2.14
N LYS A 248 -7.86 -13.84 3.10
CA LYS A 248 -8.47 -12.92 4.08
C LYS A 248 -7.80 -12.90 5.45
N ASN A 249 -7.00 -13.90 5.76
CA ASN A 249 -6.44 -14.12 7.09
C ASN A 249 -4.94 -14.40 7.02
N ASN A 250 -4.24 -13.71 6.13
CA ASN A 250 -2.80 -13.87 5.97
C ASN A 250 -2.06 -13.27 7.18
N PRO A 251 -1.39 -14.10 8.00
CA PRO A 251 -0.70 -13.61 9.18
C PRO A 251 0.61 -12.87 8.86
N GLU A 252 1.14 -12.95 7.64
CA GLU A 252 2.30 -12.16 7.22
C GLU A 252 1.95 -10.75 6.79
N VAL A 253 0.68 -10.50 6.41
CA VAL A 253 0.21 -9.18 6.01
C VAL A 253 -0.04 -8.32 7.24
N LEU A 254 0.69 -7.23 7.38
CA LEU A 254 0.54 -6.28 8.50
C LEU A 254 -0.71 -5.42 8.35
N LEU A 255 -1.01 -5.03 7.12
CA LEU A 255 -2.21 -4.30 6.72
C LEU A 255 -2.47 -4.60 5.24
N GLY A 256 -3.67 -5.08 4.91
CA GLY A 256 -4.05 -5.44 3.56
C GLY A 256 -5.35 -4.82 3.10
N VAL A 257 -5.42 -4.51 1.81
CA VAL A 257 -6.67 -4.20 1.12
C VAL A 257 -7.16 -5.47 0.46
N TYR A 258 -8.36 -5.93 0.85
CA TYR A 258 -8.93 -7.17 0.34
C TYR A 258 -10.02 -6.87 -0.69
N TYR A 259 -9.90 -7.50 -1.84
CA TYR A 259 -10.87 -7.41 -2.92
C TYR A 259 -11.88 -8.56 -2.79
N ASN A 260 -13.16 -8.28 -3.01
CA ASN A 260 -14.24 -9.26 -2.92
C ASN A 260 -14.88 -9.47 -4.28
N LEU A 261 -14.74 -10.68 -4.80
CA LEU A 261 -15.39 -11.09 -6.06
C LEU A 261 -16.91 -10.97 -5.93
N GLY A 262 -17.55 -10.22 -6.80
CA GLY A 262 -19.01 -10.21 -6.96
C GLY A 262 -19.74 -8.97 -6.40
N ILE A 263 -19.05 -7.94 -5.91
CA ILE A 263 -19.72 -6.72 -5.43
C ILE A 263 -19.76 -5.61 -6.49
N ASP A 264 -18.71 -5.43 -7.28
CA ASP A 264 -18.69 -4.57 -8.47
C ASP A 264 -17.43 -4.79 -9.35
N ALA A 265 -17.27 -3.95 -10.37
CA ALA A 265 -16.21 -4.06 -11.38
C ALA A 265 -14.78 -3.81 -10.86
N LEU A 266 -14.60 -3.36 -9.62
CA LEU A 266 -13.28 -3.12 -9.00
C LEU A 266 -12.80 -4.32 -8.15
N THR A 267 -13.26 -5.51 -8.49
CA THR A 267 -12.99 -6.74 -7.72
C THR A 267 -11.68 -7.42 -8.04
N ASN A 268 -10.95 -6.98 -9.06
CA ASN A 268 -9.65 -7.52 -9.41
C ASN A 268 -8.54 -6.78 -8.67
N ALA A 269 -7.68 -7.54 -8.00
CA ALA A 269 -6.40 -6.99 -7.58
C ALA A 269 -5.59 -6.68 -8.87
N PRO A 270 -5.17 -5.45 -9.11
CA PRO A 270 -4.42 -5.10 -10.33
C PRO A 270 -3.13 -5.90 -10.50
N LEU A 271 -2.57 -6.43 -9.40
CA LEU A 271 -1.42 -7.33 -9.43
C LEU A 271 -1.63 -8.59 -10.28
N ALA A 272 -2.89 -9.03 -10.48
CA ALA A 272 -3.17 -10.14 -11.38
C ALA A 272 -2.79 -9.83 -12.82
N ASP A 273 -2.80 -8.56 -13.22
CA ASP A 273 -2.46 -8.14 -14.57
C ASP A 273 -0.96 -8.31 -14.86
N PHE A 274 -0.12 -8.31 -13.83
CA PHE A 274 1.33 -8.55 -13.93
C PHE A 274 1.72 -10.04 -13.93
N LEU A 275 0.78 -10.95 -13.68
CA LEU A 275 1.05 -12.38 -13.77
C LEU A 275 1.25 -12.79 -15.23
N ALA A 276 1.92 -13.95 -15.43
CA ALA A 276 2.11 -14.54 -16.74
C ALA A 276 0.81 -14.58 -17.56
N ASP A 277 0.92 -14.30 -18.85
CA ASP A 277 -0.20 -14.20 -19.78
C ASP A 277 -1.05 -15.50 -19.79
N TYR A 278 -2.36 -15.34 -19.90
CA TYR A 278 -3.31 -16.44 -20.09
C TYR A 278 -2.98 -17.31 -21.31
N ALA A 279 -2.41 -16.72 -22.35
CA ALA A 279 -2.01 -17.46 -23.55
C ALA A 279 -0.93 -18.50 -23.28
N TYR A 280 -0.15 -18.32 -22.22
CA TYR A 280 0.93 -19.23 -21.80
C TYR A 280 0.58 -20.04 -20.55
N GLY A 281 -0.69 -20.11 -20.18
CA GLY A 281 -1.16 -20.84 -19.00
C GLY A 281 -1.00 -20.09 -17.67
N GLY A 282 -0.68 -18.81 -17.73
CA GLY A 282 -0.66 -17.92 -16.58
C GLY A 282 -2.06 -17.48 -16.14
N GLY A 283 -2.14 -16.53 -15.23
CA GLY A 283 -3.39 -16.00 -14.69
C GLY A 283 -3.61 -14.52 -14.96
N GLY A 284 -2.79 -13.90 -15.80
CA GLY A 284 -2.78 -12.45 -16.03
C GLY A 284 -2.63 -12.03 -17.50
N TRP A 285 -2.19 -10.79 -17.69
CA TRP A 285 -2.03 -10.17 -18.99
C TRP A 285 -0.57 -10.11 -19.48
N GLY A 286 0.38 -10.59 -18.68
CA GLY A 286 1.80 -10.55 -19.03
C GLY A 286 2.36 -9.12 -19.15
N ASP A 287 1.92 -8.20 -18.31
CA ASP A 287 2.35 -6.80 -18.36
C ASP A 287 3.81 -6.60 -17.96
N THR A 288 4.35 -7.56 -17.21
CA THR A 288 5.74 -7.58 -16.77
C THR A 288 6.33 -8.99 -16.89
N ASN A 289 7.64 -9.05 -17.07
CA ASN A 289 8.42 -10.28 -17.14
C ASN A 289 9.55 -10.24 -16.12
N GLY A 290 9.90 -11.38 -15.56
CA GLY A 290 11.09 -11.52 -14.73
C GLY A 290 12.36 -11.40 -15.57
N GLU A 291 13.36 -10.66 -15.08
CA GLU A 291 14.65 -10.55 -15.75
C GLU A 291 15.40 -11.87 -15.73
N ILE A 292 15.81 -12.32 -16.92
CA ILE A 292 16.45 -13.64 -17.12
C ILE A 292 17.72 -13.78 -16.28
N LYS A 293 18.56 -12.72 -16.28
CA LYS A 293 19.80 -12.73 -15.51
C LYS A 293 19.52 -12.82 -14.02
N PHE A 294 18.55 -12.06 -13.53
CA PHE A 294 18.15 -12.09 -12.13
C PHE A 294 17.61 -13.46 -11.71
N TRP A 295 16.83 -14.11 -12.58
CA TRP A 295 16.36 -15.48 -12.34
C TRP A 295 17.48 -16.50 -12.22
N TYR A 296 18.52 -16.43 -13.08
CA TYR A 296 19.69 -17.30 -12.99
C TYR A 296 20.50 -17.06 -11.72
N ASP A 297 20.66 -15.80 -11.32
CA ASP A 297 21.43 -15.40 -10.14
C ASP A 297 20.66 -15.62 -8.83
N PHE A 298 19.33 -15.81 -8.89
CA PHE A 298 18.49 -15.99 -7.72
C PHE A 298 18.79 -17.33 -7.04
N PRO A 299 19.03 -17.35 -5.71
CA PRO A 299 19.34 -18.57 -4.96
C PRO A 299 18.24 -19.62 -5.12
N GLU A 300 18.65 -20.87 -5.35
CA GLU A 300 17.72 -22.00 -5.41
C GLU A 300 16.98 -22.20 -4.09
N GLY A 301 15.70 -22.58 -4.19
CA GLY A 301 14.86 -22.85 -3.03
C GLY A 301 13.42 -22.41 -3.19
N SER A 302 12.61 -22.66 -2.15
CA SER A 302 11.16 -22.42 -2.17
C SER A 302 10.75 -21.01 -2.55
N ARG A 303 11.58 -20.01 -2.27
CA ARG A 303 11.31 -18.62 -2.64
C ARG A 303 11.47 -18.40 -4.14
N LYS A 304 12.52 -18.95 -4.78
CA LYS A 304 12.69 -18.91 -6.24
C LYS A 304 11.51 -19.59 -6.92
N ASP A 305 11.16 -20.80 -6.46
CA ASP A 305 10.06 -21.60 -7.01
C ASP A 305 8.69 -20.92 -6.88
N ALA A 306 8.51 -20.04 -5.88
CA ALA A 306 7.29 -19.29 -5.66
C ALA A 306 7.23 -17.96 -6.41
N SER A 307 8.38 -17.39 -6.76
CA SER A 307 8.50 -16.05 -7.36
C SER A 307 8.45 -16.08 -8.88
N TYR A 308 8.82 -17.20 -9.50
CA TYR A 308 8.93 -17.30 -10.95
C TYR A 308 8.04 -18.40 -11.52
N PHE A 309 7.56 -18.18 -12.73
CA PHE A 309 6.83 -19.15 -13.52
C PHE A 309 7.66 -19.53 -14.77
N PRO A 310 8.66 -20.41 -14.61
CA PRO A 310 9.61 -20.75 -15.68
C PRO A 310 9.04 -21.72 -16.70
N LYS A 311 7.80 -22.22 -16.51
CA LYS A 311 7.14 -23.15 -17.41
C LYS A 311 5.93 -22.49 -18.05
N ILE A 312 5.80 -22.64 -19.34
CA ILE A 312 4.73 -22.07 -20.16
C ILE A 312 3.93 -23.16 -20.87
N ILE A 313 2.73 -22.81 -21.27
CA ILE A 313 1.92 -23.60 -22.23
C ILE A 313 1.94 -22.81 -23.53
N LEU A 314 2.51 -23.40 -24.58
CA LEU A 314 2.50 -22.76 -25.90
C LEU A 314 1.09 -22.71 -26.48
N LYS A 315 0.83 -21.69 -27.28
CA LYS A 315 -0.46 -21.50 -27.94
C LYS A 315 -0.89 -22.76 -28.71
N ASN A 316 -2.09 -23.24 -28.41
CA ASN A 316 -2.67 -24.47 -28.93
C ASN A 316 -2.09 -25.80 -28.40
N GLU A 317 -1.29 -25.77 -27.35
CA GLU A 317 -0.82 -26.93 -26.63
C GLU A 317 -1.50 -27.04 -25.27
N THR A 318 -1.36 -28.23 -24.64
CA THR A 318 -1.82 -28.49 -23.26
C THR A 318 -0.67 -28.85 -22.33
N LYS A 319 0.55 -29.02 -22.88
CA LYS A 319 1.72 -29.48 -22.16
C LYS A 319 2.55 -28.29 -21.66
N LEU A 320 2.89 -28.28 -20.38
CA LEU A 320 3.88 -27.38 -19.81
C LEU A 320 5.26 -27.66 -20.39
N ARG A 321 5.92 -26.62 -20.86
CA ARG A 321 7.30 -26.63 -21.36
C ARG A 321 8.12 -25.59 -20.59
N ASP A 322 9.44 -25.71 -20.67
CA ASP A 322 10.30 -24.64 -20.20
C ASP A 322 10.22 -23.44 -21.16
N TRP A 323 10.28 -22.22 -20.63
CA TRP A 323 10.08 -20.99 -21.41
C TRP A 323 11.03 -20.85 -22.61
N TRP A 324 12.25 -21.40 -22.51
CA TRP A 324 13.24 -21.37 -23.60
C TRP A 324 12.93 -22.34 -24.74
N GLU A 325 11.94 -23.20 -24.60
CA GLU A 325 11.45 -24.08 -25.67
C GLU A 325 10.47 -23.36 -26.61
N ASP A 326 10.11 -22.10 -26.31
CA ASP A 326 9.28 -21.30 -27.20
C ASP A 326 10.08 -20.92 -28.45
N PRO A 327 9.64 -21.29 -29.67
CA PRO A 327 10.30 -20.93 -30.91
C PRO A 327 10.22 -19.43 -31.25
N ASN A 328 9.32 -18.68 -30.59
CA ASN A 328 9.14 -17.25 -30.75
C ASN A 328 8.95 -16.59 -29.39
N PRO A 329 9.96 -16.59 -28.52
CA PRO A 329 9.87 -15.88 -27.25
C PRO A 329 9.75 -14.38 -27.51
N GLU A 330 8.63 -13.77 -27.08
CA GLU A 330 8.45 -12.30 -27.11
C GLU A 330 9.03 -11.66 -25.85
#